data_466413b4abf3b4dc62580e7215089070
#
_entry.id   466413b4abf3b4dc62580e7215089070
#
_cell.length_a   1.000
_cell.length_b   1.000
_cell.length_c   1.000
_cell.angle_alpha   90.00
_cell.angle_beta   90.00
_cell.angle_gamma   90.00
#
_symmetry.space_group_name_H-M   'P 1'
#
loop_
_entity.id
_entity.type
_entity.pdbx_description
1 polymer ?
#
loop_
_entity_poly.entity_id
_entity_poly.type
_entity_poly.pdbx_seq_one_letter_code
_entity_poly.pdbx_strand_id
1 'polypeptide(L)'
;PLNIQLSIRKDNQSEFYQWFHFKLESQSFISHQIKVTDLKKSAYPEGWQNYRAVASYDRQEWFRVDCEFDGDTLTIAHTPEFEHTYYAYFAPYSYERHLDLLSWSQQSPDCRQECLGETLDGRDISLLVVGQPQEGKKVIWVTARQHPGETMAEWLIEGFLERLLDQDDGLSRFLLDEAV
;
A
#
# COMPACT_ATOMS: atom_id res chain seq x y z
N PRO A 1 -23.47 2.39 20.59
CA PRO A 1 -22.54 2.00 19.54
C PRO A 1 -22.95 0.66 18.93
N LEU A 2 -22.78 0.52 17.62
CA LEU A 2 -22.95 -0.77 16.97
C LEU A 2 -21.68 -1.60 17.19
N ASN A 3 -21.86 -2.84 17.63
CA ASN A 3 -20.76 -3.78 17.79
C ASN A 3 -20.68 -4.66 16.55
N ILE A 4 -19.57 -4.59 15.84
CA ILE A 4 -19.29 -5.36 14.62
C ILE A 4 -18.12 -6.28 14.91
N GLN A 5 -18.22 -7.54 14.53
CA GLN A 5 -17.11 -8.49 14.66
C GLN A 5 -16.72 -9.01 13.27
N LEU A 6 -15.43 -8.99 12.99
CA LEU A 6 -14.82 -9.41 11.74
C LEU A 6 -13.63 -10.34 12.01
N SER A 7 -13.29 -11.17 11.05
CA SER A 7 -12.02 -11.88 11.00
C SER A 7 -11.32 -11.60 9.67
N ILE A 8 -10.00 -11.62 9.68
CA ILE A 8 -9.22 -11.45 8.45
C ILE A 8 -9.22 -12.77 7.69
N ARG A 9 -9.56 -12.71 6.41
CA ARG A 9 -9.47 -13.87 5.52
C ARG A 9 -8.01 -14.09 5.12
N LYS A 10 -7.60 -15.35 5.00
CA LYS A 10 -6.29 -15.72 4.48
C LYS A 10 -6.08 -15.20 3.06
N ASP A 11 -4.84 -14.94 2.71
CA ASP A 11 -4.44 -14.58 1.36
C ASP A 11 -4.74 -15.72 0.38
N ASN A 12 -4.89 -15.37 -0.88
CA ASN A 12 -5.14 -16.36 -1.92
C ASN A 12 -3.92 -17.30 -2.05
N GLN A 13 -4.17 -18.62 -2.08
CA GLN A 13 -3.14 -19.67 -2.18
C GLN A 13 -2.06 -19.61 -1.08
N SER A 14 -2.38 -19.06 0.09
CA SER A 14 -1.48 -18.89 1.22
C SER A 14 -2.20 -19.12 2.55
N GLU A 15 -1.43 -19.49 3.58
CA GLU A 15 -1.92 -19.59 4.95
C GLU A 15 -1.81 -18.25 5.72
N PHE A 16 -1.17 -17.26 5.13
CA PHE A 16 -0.97 -15.95 5.77
C PHE A 16 -2.23 -15.10 5.74
N TYR A 17 -2.42 -14.31 6.80
CA TYR A 17 -3.43 -13.27 6.88
C TYR A 17 -2.92 -12.14 7.79
N GLN A 18 -3.08 -10.90 7.33
CA GLN A 18 -2.69 -9.69 8.05
C GLN A 18 -3.51 -8.49 7.58
N TRP A 19 -3.81 -8.45 6.29
CA TRP A 19 -4.44 -7.33 5.62
C TRP A 19 -5.95 -7.40 5.69
N PHE A 20 -6.59 -6.26 5.96
CA PHE A 20 -8.03 -6.08 5.79
C PHE A 20 -8.34 -4.81 5.02
N HIS A 21 -9.40 -4.84 4.25
CA HIS A 21 -10.01 -3.69 3.61
C HIS A 21 -11.51 -3.98 3.44
N PHE A 22 -12.35 -3.12 3.98
CA PHE A 22 -13.80 -3.27 3.88
C PHE A 22 -14.50 -1.91 3.88
N LYS A 23 -15.73 -1.89 3.41
CA LYS A 23 -16.66 -0.77 3.46
C LYS A 23 -17.71 -1.03 4.55
N LEU A 24 -17.95 -0.03 5.36
CA LEU A 24 -19.07 0.01 6.29
C LEU A 24 -20.12 1.00 5.78
N GLU A 25 -21.38 0.57 5.77
CA GLU A 25 -22.54 1.44 5.55
C GLU A 25 -23.31 1.57 6.84
N SER A 26 -23.54 2.79 7.30
CA SER A 26 -24.25 3.09 8.54
C SER A 26 -24.80 4.50 8.50
N GLN A 27 -25.67 4.83 9.45
CA GLN A 27 -26.05 6.23 9.62
C GLN A 27 -24.84 7.06 10.09
N SER A 28 -24.73 8.28 9.57
CA SER A 28 -23.71 9.25 9.99
C SER A 28 -23.81 9.53 11.49
N PHE A 29 -22.67 9.85 12.09
CA PHE A 29 -22.56 10.23 13.51
C PHE A 29 -23.00 9.14 14.51
N ILE A 30 -23.10 7.90 14.08
CA ILE A 30 -23.29 6.74 14.98
C ILE A 30 -21.93 6.14 15.33
N SER A 31 -21.63 6.05 16.61
CA SER A 31 -20.39 5.44 17.09
C SER A 31 -20.39 3.93 16.85
N HIS A 32 -19.28 3.42 16.32
CA HIS A 32 -19.03 2.01 16.07
C HIS A 32 -17.88 1.49 16.90
N GLN A 33 -17.98 0.24 17.31
CA GLN A 33 -16.87 -0.58 17.77
C GLN A 33 -16.75 -1.78 16.84
N ILE A 34 -15.68 -1.78 16.03
CA ILE A 34 -15.39 -2.84 15.07
C ILE A 34 -14.26 -3.68 15.64
N LYS A 35 -14.55 -4.95 15.91
CA LYS A 35 -13.59 -5.90 16.48
C LYS A 35 -13.06 -6.81 15.38
N VAL A 36 -11.76 -6.79 15.16
CA VAL A 36 -11.05 -7.72 14.29
C VAL A 36 -10.41 -8.77 15.19
N THR A 37 -10.82 -10.02 15.07
CA THR A 37 -10.47 -11.11 15.99
C THR A 37 -9.42 -12.06 15.43
N ASP A 38 -8.89 -12.95 16.27
CA ASP A 38 -7.92 -14.00 15.95
C ASP A 38 -6.55 -13.47 15.47
N LEU A 39 -6.15 -12.30 15.92
CA LEU A 39 -4.96 -11.61 15.43
C LEU A 39 -3.64 -12.14 16.00
N LYS A 40 -3.66 -12.85 17.13
CA LYS A 40 -2.47 -13.50 17.68
C LYS A 40 -1.89 -14.58 16.78
N LYS A 41 -2.66 -15.08 15.81
CA LYS A 41 -2.26 -16.08 14.82
C LYS A 41 -2.02 -15.48 13.44
N SER A 42 -2.10 -14.17 13.30
CA SER A 42 -1.83 -13.48 12.04
C SER A 42 -0.35 -13.59 11.63
N ALA A 43 -0.04 -13.22 10.41
CA ALA A 43 1.32 -13.34 9.86
C ALA A 43 2.36 -12.50 10.63
N TYR A 44 1.94 -11.38 11.23
CA TYR A 44 2.79 -10.50 12.04
C TYR A 44 2.03 -10.02 13.28
N PRO A 45 1.90 -10.86 14.33
CA PRO A 45 1.12 -10.52 15.53
C PRO A 45 1.65 -9.30 16.28
N GLU A 46 2.96 -9.11 16.33
CA GLU A 46 3.61 -7.98 17.00
C GLU A 46 3.26 -6.62 16.37
N GLY A 47 2.91 -6.64 15.09
CA GLY A 47 2.51 -5.44 14.34
C GLY A 47 1.19 -4.82 14.80
N TRP A 48 0.40 -5.52 15.63
CA TRP A 48 -0.86 -4.99 16.16
C TRP A 48 -0.67 -4.12 17.41
N GLN A 49 0.48 -4.22 18.07
CA GLN A 49 0.75 -3.39 19.23
C GLN A 49 0.89 -1.91 18.85
N ASN A 50 0.08 -1.05 19.44
CA ASN A 50 0.00 0.38 19.11
C ASN A 50 -0.40 0.68 17.65
N TYR A 51 -0.92 -0.32 16.95
CA TYR A 51 -1.40 -0.16 15.58
C TYR A 51 -2.68 0.69 15.55
N ARG A 52 -2.81 1.50 14.50
CA ARG A 52 -4.01 2.28 14.20
C ARG A 52 -4.45 2.01 12.77
N ALA A 53 -5.67 1.53 12.59
CA ALA A 53 -6.28 1.36 11.27
C ALA A 53 -6.41 2.69 10.54
N VAL A 54 -6.51 2.65 9.23
CA VAL A 54 -6.88 3.82 8.43
C VAL A 54 -8.33 3.75 8.00
N ALA A 55 -8.97 4.93 7.95
CA ALA A 55 -10.31 5.09 7.40
C ALA A 55 -10.30 6.13 6.27
N SER A 56 -11.28 6.05 5.39
CA SER A 56 -11.46 7.00 4.29
C SER A 56 -12.95 7.12 3.95
N TYR A 57 -13.36 8.30 3.52
CA TYR A 57 -14.71 8.55 3.01
C TYR A 57 -14.78 8.54 1.48
N ASP A 58 -13.64 8.80 0.82
CA ASP A 58 -13.54 8.97 -0.65
C ASP A 58 -12.58 7.97 -1.32
N ARG A 59 -11.85 7.14 -0.54
CA ARG A 59 -10.82 6.20 -0.97
C ARG A 59 -9.55 6.86 -1.53
N GLN A 60 -9.40 8.15 -1.36
CA GLN A 60 -8.23 8.94 -1.76
C GLN A 60 -7.49 9.44 -0.52
N GLU A 61 -8.20 10.14 0.37
CA GLU A 61 -7.64 10.59 1.63
C GLU A 61 -7.88 9.55 2.73
N TRP A 62 -6.81 9.12 3.38
CA TRP A 62 -6.81 8.13 4.44
C TRP A 62 -6.29 8.72 5.74
N PHE A 63 -7.07 8.60 6.80
CA PHE A 63 -6.72 9.10 8.13
C PHE A 63 -6.72 7.98 9.16
N ARG A 64 -5.93 8.16 10.24
CA ARG A 64 -5.84 7.18 11.32
C ARG A 64 -7.03 7.29 12.25
N VAL A 65 -7.60 6.14 12.63
CA VAL A 65 -8.65 6.02 13.63
C VAL A 65 -8.14 5.36 14.90
N ASP A 66 -8.80 5.61 16.04
CA ASP A 66 -8.37 5.07 17.31
C ASP A 66 -8.60 3.56 17.38
N CYS A 67 -7.60 2.86 17.86
CA CYS A 67 -7.60 1.42 18.00
C CYS A 67 -6.99 0.99 19.32
N GLU A 68 -7.52 -0.10 19.88
CA GLU A 68 -6.97 -0.78 21.05
C GLU A 68 -6.75 -2.25 20.72
N PHE A 69 -5.61 -2.81 21.12
CA PHE A 69 -5.27 -4.21 20.91
C PHE A 69 -5.09 -4.90 22.26
N ASP A 70 -5.84 -5.98 22.50
CA ASP A 70 -5.85 -6.73 23.77
C ASP A 70 -4.93 -7.98 23.78
N GLY A 71 -4.19 -8.19 22.68
CA GLY A 71 -3.33 -9.36 22.47
C GLY A 71 -3.91 -10.39 21.51
N ASP A 72 -5.19 -10.27 21.14
CA ASP A 72 -5.85 -11.15 20.15
C ASP A 72 -6.86 -10.40 19.29
N THR A 73 -7.47 -9.34 19.81
CA THR A 73 -8.52 -8.56 19.15
C THR A 73 -8.10 -7.11 19.01
N LEU A 74 -8.20 -6.57 17.81
CA LEU A 74 -8.10 -5.13 17.55
C LEU A 74 -9.51 -4.55 17.58
N THR A 75 -9.75 -3.61 18.48
CA THR A 75 -11.00 -2.83 18.54
C THR A 75 -10.77 -1.47 17.90
N ILE A 76 -11.46 -1.20 16.79
CA ILE A 76 -11.47 0.09 16.11
C ILE A 76 -12.66 0.88 16.65
N ALA A 77 -12.41 2.05 17.25
CA ALA A 77 -13.43 2.96 17.76
C ALA A 77 -13.55 4.17 16.83
N HIS A 78 -14.71 4.34 16.19
CA HIS A 78 -14.90 5.44 15.24
C HIS A 78 -16.37 5.89 15.20
N THR A 79 -16.56 7.19 15.01
CA THR A 79 -17.86 7.81 14.76
C THR A 79 -17.80 8.48 13.39
N PRO A 80 -18.23 7.79 12.30
CA PRO A 80 -18.14 8.31 10.95
C PRO A 80 -19.01 9.55 10.74
N GLU A 81 -18.50 10.50 9.95
CA GLU A 81 -19.26 11.68 9.52
C GLU A 81 -20.18 11.41 8.33
N PHE A 82 -19.90 10.33 7.59
CA PHE A 82 -20.65 9.95 6.40
C PHE A 82 -21.18 8.52 6.48
N GLU A 83 -22.22 8.23 5.71
CA GLU A 83 -22.87 6.91 5.71
C GLU A 83 -21.98 5.79 5.14
N HIS A 84 -21.03 6.14 4.27
CA HIS A 84 -20.09 5.20 3.68
C HIS A 84 -18.69 5.49 4.19
N THR A 85 -18.09 4.52 4.87
CA THR A 85 -16.73 4.62 5.40
C THR A 85 -15.94 3.37 5.01
N TYR A 86 -14.76 3.58 4.46
CA TYR A 86 -13.82 2.53 4.14
C TYR A 86 -12.79 2.41 5.26
N TYR A 87 -12.44 1.18 5.62
CA TYR A 87 -11.40 0.88 6.60
C TYR A 87 -10.38 -0.05 5.95
N ALA A 88 -9.09 0.18 6.25
CA ALA A 88 -8.02 -0.67 5.77
C ALA A 88 -6.89 -0.79 6.78
N TYR A 89 -6.06 -1.83 6.60
CA TYR A 89 -4.84 -2.04 7.38
C TYR A 89 -3.85 -0.90 7.17
N PHE A 90 -3.57 -0.56 5.91
CA PHE A 90 -2.89 0.64 5.46
C PHE A 90 -3.64 1.22 4.27
N ALA A 91 -3.33 2.46 3.86
CA ALA A 91 -3.90 3.05 2.65
C ALA A 91 -3.69 2.10 1.46
N PRO A 92 -4.77 1.60 0.84
CA PRO A 92 -4.67 0.66 -0.26
C PRO A 92 -3.93 1.24 -1.45
N TYR A 93 -3.13 0.42 -2.10
CA TYR A 93 -2.56 0.70 -3.42
C TYR A 93 -3.07 -0.38 -4.37
N SER A 94 -3.98 -0.02 -5.27
CA SER A 94 -4.65 -1.00 -6.15
C SER A 94 -3.75 -1.42 -7.31
N TYR A 95 -4.06 -2.56 -7.93
CA TYR A 95 -3.35 -3.01 -9.13
C TYR A 95 -3.58 -2.03 -10.31
N GLU A 96 -4.77 -1.44 -10.43
CA GLU A 96 -5.04 -0.39 -11.43
C GLU A 96 -4.10 0.81 -11.24
N ARG A 97 -3.92 1.28 -9.98
CA ARG A 97 -2.97 2.35 -9.70
C ARG A 97 -1.53 1.98 -10.03
N HIS A 98 -1.14 0.72 -9.82
CA HIS A 98 0.15 0.20 -10.25
C HIS A 98 0.31 0.29 -11.79
N LEU A 99 -0.70 -0.11 -12.54
CA LEU A 99 -0.69 0.01 -14.01
C LEU A 99 -0.65 1.48 -14.47
N ASP A 100 -1.34 2.37 -13.76
CA ASP A 100 -1.29 3.81 -14.02
C ASP A 100 0.12 4.36 -13.80
N LEU A 101 0.78 3.97 -12.70
CA LEU A 101 2.18 4.35 -12.42
C LEU A 101 3.13 3.89 -13.52
N LEU A 102 3.02 2.63 -13.97
CA LEU A 102 3.84 2.10 -15.07
C LEU A 102 3.59 2.87 -16.36
N SER A 103 2.30 3.12 -16.68
CA SER A 103 1.89 3.83 -17.88
C SER A 103 2.36 5.28 -17.90
N TRP A 104 2.35 5.93 -16.74
CA TRP A 104 2.89 7.27 -16.58
C TRP A 104 4.42 7.28 -16.70
N SER A 105 5.11 6.37 -16.00
CA SER A 105 6.58 6.35 -15.96
C SER A 105 7.20 6.14 -17.35
N GLN A 106 6.62 5.28 -18.19
CA GLN A 106 7.13 5.00 -19.54
C GLN A 106 7.03 6.19 -20.52
N GLN A 107 6.27 7.25 -20.16
CA GLN A 107 6.19 8.46 -20.97
C GLN A 107 7.45 9.31 -20.85
N SER A 108 8.26 9.08 -19.81
CA SER A 108 9.56 9.75 -19.66
C SER A 108 10.58 9.15 -20.64
N PRO A 109 11.37 9.99 -21.34
CA PRO A 109 12.46 9.50 -22.21
C PRO A 109 13.56 8.79 -21.43
N ASP A 110 13.63 9.00 -20.12
CA ASP A 110 14.62 8.40 -19.23
C ASP A 110 14.16 7.06 -18.64
N CYS A 111 12.95 6.62 -18.93
CA CYS A 111 12.38 5.40 -18.33
C CYS A 111 11.96 4.39 -19.40
N ARG A 112 12.33 3.13 -19.21
CA ARG A 112 11.80 2.01 -19.98
C ARG A 112 11.26 0.92 -19.07
N GLN A 113 10.23 0.24 -19.51
CA GLN A 113 9.65 -0.89 -18.80
C GLN A 113 10.14 -2.21 -19.38
N GLU A 114 10.45 -3.14 -18.49
CA GLU A 114 10.79 -4.53 -18.82
C GLU A 114 9.96 -5.47 -17.91
N CYS A 115 9.83 -6.73 -18.32
CA CYS A 115 9.21 -7.77 -17.51
C CYS A 115 10.30 -8.73 -17.01
N LEU A 116 10.39 -8.93 -15.68
CA LEU A 116 11.31 -9.89 -15.07
C LEU A 116 10.76 -11.31 -15.04
N GLY A 117 9.47 -11.48 -15.21
CA GLY A 117 8.75 -12.74 -15.11
C GLY A 117 7.32 -12.52 -14.65
N GLU A 118 6.66 -13.57 -14.18
CA GLU A 118 5.27 -13.55 -13.77
C GLU A 118 5.09 -13.99 -12.32
N THR A 119 4.08 -13.44 -11.67
CA THR A 119 3.60 -13.92 -10.37
C THR A 119 2.89 -15.27 -10.52
N LEU A 120 2.58 -15.94 -9.41
CA LEU A 120 1.81 -17.20 -9.41
C LEU A 120 0.41 -17.05 -10.04
N ASP A 121 -0.14 -15.86 -10.06
CA ASP A 121 -1.43 -15.54 -10.68
C ASP A 121 -1.28 -15.05 -12.15
N GLY A 122 -0.10 -15.17 -12.75
CA GLY A 122 0.17 -14.79 -14.15
C GLY A 122 0.17 -13.29 -14.41
N ARG A 123 0.56 -12.48 -13.42
CA ARG A 123 0.75 -11.04 -13.59
C ARG A 123 2.23 -10.71 -13.73
N ASP A 124 2.55 -9.76 -14.58
CA ASP A 124 3.93 -9.32 -14.79
C ASP A 124 4.59 -8.81 -13.50
N ILE A 125 5.84 -9.21 -13.31
CA ILE A 125 6.76 -8.58 -12.36
C ILE A 125 7.47 -7.48 -13.15
N SER A 126 6.97 -6.26 -13.02
CA SER A 126 7.44 -5.12 -13.79
C SER A 126 8.78 -4.59 -13.26
N LEU A 127 9.70 -4.30 -14.18
CA LEU A 127 10.94 -3.59 -13.94
C LEU A 127 10.91 -2.26 -14.68
N LEU A 128 11.14 -1.17 -13.97
CA LEU A 128 11.41 0.14 -14.56
C LEU A 128 12.93 0.36 -14.53
N VAL A 129 13.51 0.57 -15.69
CA VAL A 129 14.92 0.97 -15.81
C VAL A 129 14.94 2.46 -16.09
N VAL A 130 15.48 3.22 -15.14
CA VAL A 130 15.52 4.68 -15.20
C VAL A 130 16.96 5.15 -15.41
N GLY A 131 17.17 5.98 -16.41
CA GLY A 131 18.47 6.41 -16.89
C GLY A 131 18.99 5.56 -18.05
N GLN A 132 20.08 6.01 -18.65
CA GLN A 132 20.73 5.32 -19.75
C GLN A 132 21.95 4.55 -19.24
N PRO A 133 22.02 3.22 -19.44
CA PRO A 133 23.20 2.43 -19.10
C PRO A 133 24.41 2.97 -19.84
N GLN A 134 25.49 3.21 -19.10
CA GLN A 134 26.73 3.72 -19.64
C GLN A 134 27.93 3.18 -18.84
N GLU A 135 29.06 2.97 -19.48
CA GLU A 135 30.25 2.53 -18.77
C GLU A 135 30.62 3.52 -17.65
N GLY A 136 30.91 2.99 -16.47
CA GLY A 136 31.25 3.78 -15.29
C GLY A 136 30.08 4.22 -14.42
N LYS A 137 28.82 4.15 -14.90
CA LYS A 137 27.64 4.42 -14.07
C LYS A 137 27.40 3.32 -13.04
N LYS A 138 26.91 3.72 -11.88
CA LYS A 138 26.49 2.79 -10.83
C LYS A 138 25.12 2.21 -11.16
N VAL A 139 24.89 0.98 -10.75
CA VAL A 139 23.54 0.37 -10.79
C VAL A 139 22.95 0.42 -9.40
N ILE A 140 21.75 1.01 -9.28
CA ILE A 140 21.00 1.10 -8.02
C ILE A 140 19.72 0.28 -8.15
N TRP A 141 19.60 -0.77 -7.34
CA TRP A 141 18.38 -1.57 -7.25
C TRP A 141 17.46 -1.03 -6.16
N VAL A 142 16.23 -0.71 -6.52
CA VAL A 142 15.17 -0.35 -5.59
C VAL A 142 14.04 -1.35 -5.75
N THR A 143 13.65 -2.01 -4.68
CA THR A 143 12.57 -2.98 -4.68
C THR A 143 11.49 -2.55 -3.69
N ALA A 144 10.24 -2.80 -4.03
CA ALA A 144 9.11 -2.43 -3.19
C ALA A 144 8.00 -3.48 -3.27
N ARG A 145 7.22 -3.57 -2.19
CA ARG A 145 6.06 -4.43 -2.04
C ARG A 145 6.33 -5.92 -2.33
N GLN A 146 7.47 -6.41 -1.90
CA GLN A 146 7.78 -7.84 -1.92
C GLN A 146 6.76 -8.64 -1.08
N HIS A 147 6.19 -8.00 -0.05
CA HIS A 147 5.10 -8.56 0.74
C HIS A 147 3.79 -7.84 0.41
N PRO A 148 2.71 -8.57 0.08
CA PRO A 148 1.45 -7.98 -0.44
C PRO A 148 0.82 -6.93 0.47
N GLY A 149 0.96 -7.07 1.80
CA GLY A 149 0.41 -6.15 2.80
C GLY A 149 1.14 -4.81 2.94
N GLU A 150 2.32 -4.67 2.31
CA GLU A 150 3.17 -3.48 2.43
C GLU A 150 2.87 -2.43 1.36
N THR A 151 1.62 -1.96 1.31
CA THR A 151 1.18 -0.97 0.31
C THR A 151 1.92 0.36 0.41
N MET A 152 2.44 0.72 1.59
CA MET A 152 3.25 1.92 1.80
C MET A 152 4.54 1.92 0.95
N ALA A 153 5.06 0.76 0.60
CA ALA A 153 6.25 0.66 -0.24
C ALA A 153 5.97 1.09 -1.69
N GLU A 154 4.77 0.82 -2.22
CA GLU A 154 4.38 1.34 -3.55
C GLU A 154 4.09 2.83 -3.53
N TRP A 155 3.47 3.34 -2.47
CA TRP A 155 3.32 4.79 -2.28
C TRP A 155 4.69 5.49 -2.24
N LEU A 156 5.69 4.87 -1.59
CA LEU A 156 7.07 5.37 -1.62
C LEU A 156 7.64 5.40 -3.05
N ILE A 157 7.49 4.30 -3.79
CA ILE A 157 8.01 4.20 -5.17
C ILE A 157 7.33 5.20 -6.09
N GLU A 158 6.02 5.40 -5.97
CA GLU A 158 5.30 6.42 -6.75
C GLU A 158 5.93 7.81 -6.53
N GLY A 159 6.03 8.28 -5.28
CA GLY A 159 6.64 9.58 -5.01
C GLY A 159 8.15 9.66 -5.34
N PHE A 160 8.86 8.53 -5.25
CA PHE A 160 10.26 8.46 -5.67
C PHE A 160 10.40 8.63 -7.19
N LEU A 161 9.57 7.93 -7.97
CA LEU A 161 9.58 8.02 -9.43
C LEU A 161 9.09 9.39 -9.92
N GLU A 162 8.06 9.96 -9.29
CA GLU A 162 7.60 11.32 -9.61
C GLU A 162 8.75 12.32 -9.55
N ARG A 163 9.56 12.23 -8.51
CA ARG A 163 10.73 13.11 -8.37
C ARG A 163 11.87 12.72 -9.30
N LEU A 164 12.19 11.42 -9.39
CA LEU A 164 13.33 10.94 -10.19
C LEU A 164 13.18 11.25 -11.69
N LEU A 165 11.93 11.21 -12.19
CA LEU A 165 11.60 11.47 -13.59
C LEU A 165 11.30 12.95 -13.88
N ASP A 166 11.33 13.82 -12.87
CA ASP A 166 11.17 15.24 -13.03
C ASP A 166 12.39 15.84 -13.76
N GLN A 167 12.15 16.38 -14.96
CA GLN A 167 13.18 16.96 -15.80
C GLN A 167 13.76 18.26 -15.24
N ASP A 168 13.03 18.92 -14.35
CA ASP A 168 13.40 20.19 -13.72
C ASP A 168 14.09 20.03 -12.36
N ASP A 169 14.07 18.82 -11.77
CA ASP A 169 14.78 18.52 -10.50
C ASP A 169 16.28 18.27 -10.76
N GLY A 170 17.10 19.26 -10.37
CA GLY A 170 18.56 19.21 -10.58
C GLY A 170 19.26 18.06 -9.86
N LEU A 171 18.71 17.55 -8.71
CA LEU A 171 19.26 16.41 -8.01
C LEU A 171 18.98 15.11 -8.78
N SER A 172 17.79 14.97 -9.33
CA SER A 172 17.42 13.83 -10.16
C SER A 172 18.27 13.77 -11.42
N ARG A 173 18.49 14.89 -12.08
CA ARG A 173 19.39 14.97 -13.26
C ARG A 173 20.83 14.56 -12.90
N PHE A 174 21.35 15.09 -11.80
CA PHE A 174 22.69 14.69 -11.33
C PHE A 174 22.76 13.19 -11.00
N LEU A 175 21.74 12.64 -10.35
CA LEU A 175 21.71 11.21 -10.02
C LEU A 175 21.69 10.35 -11.29
N LEU A 176 20.91 10.71 -12.29
CA LEU A 176 20.81 9.97 -13.56
C LEU A 176 22.06 10.10 -14.44
N ASP A 177 22.92 11.09 -14.20
CA ASP A 177 24.26 11.16 -14.81
C ASP A 177 25.23 10.15 -14.18
N GLU A 178 25.07 9.85 -12.89
CA GLU A 178 25.98 8.99 -12.11
C GLU A 178 25.52 7.52 -12.00
N ALA A 179 24.22 7.28 -12.19
CA ALA A 179 23.61 5.97 -11.94
C ALA A 179 22.51 5.61 -12.96
N VAL A 180 22.15 4.33 -12.93
CA VAL A 180 21.00 3.74 -13.61
C VAL A 180 20.33 2.73 -12.69
#